data_203eee9dc6f23cec88666e6f252960d3
#
_entry.id   203eee9dc6f23cec88666e6f252960d3
#
_cell.length_a   1.000
_cell.length_b   1.000
_cell.length_c   1.000
_cell.angle_alpha   90.00
_cell.angle_beta   90.00
_cell.angle_gamma   90.00
#
_symmetry.space_group_name_H-M   'P 1'
#
loop_
_entity.id
_entity.type
_entity.pdbx_description
1 polymer ?
#
loop_
_entity_poly.entity_id
_entity_poly.type
_entity_poly.pdbx_seq_one_letter_code
_entity_poly.pdbx_strand_id
1 'polypeptide(L)'
;MKQLIATHDGTFHADDVFGVAVLAAVFPDHEVIRTRDPERLSRADFVVDVGGTWEPAAGRFDHHQRGFTGARTRQDADGQVVRAEVYAAAGLVWAEHGRACVQQLAQSLGHRADDVLAARIAADLDDALVRYIDLIDNGAADVAPGIFGLSSQLALLNTGWLEERQLDAQALAALQLERFHEAMAVVHRALQRFVLRAIGQAVAAGDVRGAERVAQGRVLLLREGGMPWTRVVVEEMPEVMLVVFPESSRAQYQLRTVPAALGSFASRMDLPAAWAGLRDAQLAQVSGVPDAVFCHKNLFIAGARSLEGALRMAALALAR
;
A
#
# COMPACT_ATOMS: atom_id res chain seq x y z
N MET A 1 -3.28 28.28 12.56
CA MET A 1 -2.26 29.13 11.89
C MET A 1 -1.74 28.35 10.69
N LYS A 2 -1.55 29.02 9.57
CA LYS A 2 -1.03 28.42 8.35
C LYS A 2 0.41 27.95 8.59
N GLN A 3 0.70 26.69 8.29
CA GLN A 3 2.03 26.11 8.47
C GLN A 3 2.91 26.41 7.24
N LEU A 4 4.15 26.80 7.45
CA LEU A 4 5.13 26.96 6.39
C LEU A 4 6.02 25.70 6.32
N ILE A 5 5.92 24.97 5.20
CA ILE A 5 6.72 23.78 4.94
C ILE A 5 7.79 24.14 3.90
N ALA A 6 9.05 23.95 4.23
CA ALA A 6 10.17 24.22 3.33
C ALA A 6 10.88 22.91 2.93
N THR A 7 11.29 22.86 1.67
CA THR A 7 12.23 21.86 1.16
C THR A 7 13.22 22.49 0.19
N HIS A 8 14.21 21.72 -0.31
CA HIS A 8 15.20 22.24 -1.23
C HIS A 8 14.60 22.62 -2.61
N ASP A 9 15.25 23.56 -3.29
CA ASP A 9 14.99 23.91 -4.68
C ASP A 9 15.78 23.01 -5.66
N GLY A 10 15.56 23.20 -6.95
CA GLY A 10 16.14 22.38 -8.02
C GLY A 10 15.39 21.07 -8.26
N THR A 11 16.10 20.03 -8.68
CA THR A 11 15.53 18.69 -8.89
C THR A 11 15.01 18.11 -7.58
N PHE A 12 13.78 17.63 -7.57
CA PHE A 12 13.21 16.94 -6.41
C PHE A 12 13.30 15.41 -6.55
N HIS A 13 13.27 14.72 -5.41
CA HIS A 13 13.29 13.29 -5.31
C HIS A 13 11.99 12.77 -4.65
N ALA A 14 11.89 11.47 -4.48
CA ALA A 14 10.68 10.91 -3.88
C ALA A 14 10.61 11.16 -2.37
N ASP A 15 11.72 11.32 -1.71
CA ASP A 15 11.80 11.48 -0.26
C ASP A 15 11.35 12.88 0.20
N ASP A 16 11.83 13.97 -0.44
CA ASP A 16 11.36 15.31 -0.14
C ASP A 16 9.88 15.49 -0.51
N VAL A 17 9.47 15.02 -1.70
CA VAL A 17 8.06 15.06 -2.14
C VAL A 17 7.16 14.30 -1.17
N PHE A 18 7.55 13.08 -0.76
CA PHE A 18 6.77 12.27 0.17
C PHE A 18 6.68 12.92 1.55
N GLY A 19 7.79 13.37 2.10
CA GLY A 19 7.82 14.03 3.41
C GLY A 19 6.92 15.27 3.45
N VAL A 20 7.02 16.13 2.43
CA VAL A 20 6.16 17.34 2.31
C VAL A 20 4.70 16.96 2.12
N ALA A 21 4.38 15.94 1.30
CA ALA A 21 3.00 15.49 1.11
C ALA A 21 2.36 14.93 2.39
N VAL A 22 3.14 14.23 3.24
CA VAL A 22 2.70 13.76 4.56
C VAL A 22 2.36 14.93 5.48
N LEU A 23 3.26 15.93 5.57
CA LEU A 23 3.01 17.11 6.38
C LEU A 23 1.82 17.92 5.88
N ALA A 24 1.66 18.07 4.56
CA ALA A 24 0.51 18.72 3.93
C ALA A 24 -0.82 18.01 4.25
N ALA A 25 -0.82 16.68 4.35
CA ALA A 25 -1.99 15.92 4.76
C ALA A 25 -2.33 16.11 6.24
N VAL A 26 -1.32 16.22 7.12
CA VAL A 26 -1.50 16.44 8.57
C VAL A 26 -1.92 17.87 8.85
N PHE A 27 -1.38 18.83 8.11
CA PHE A 27 -1.61 20.27 8.28
C PHE A 27 -2.26 20.85 7.02
N PRO A 28 -3.60 20.76 6.87
CA PRO A 28 -4.28 21.15 5.63
C PRO A 28 -4.18 22.66 5.32
N ASP A 29 -4.05 23.51 6.35
CA ASP A 29 -3.74 24.96 6.18
C ASP A 29 -2.23 25.17 6.16
N HIS A 30 -1.62 25.03 4.99
CA HIS A 30 -0.18 25.12 4.80
C HIS A 30 0.22 25.93 3.56
N GLU A 31 1.50 26.27 3.52
CA GLU A 31 2.20 26.79 2.34
C GLU A 31 3.49 26.02 2.15
N VAL A 32 3.81 25.70 0.89
CA VAL A 32 5.07 25.03 0.54
C VAL A 32 6.00 26.03 -0.15
N ILE A 33 7.24 26.11 0.34
CA ILE A 33 8.31 26.84 -0.33
C ILE A 33 9.47 25.91 -0.64
N ARG A 34 10.15 26.18 -1.75
CA ARG A 34 11.37 25.46 -2.14
C ARG A 34 12.54 26.43 -2.12
N THR A 35 13.54 26.15 -1.29
CA THR A 35 14.68 27.06 -1.05
C THR A 35 15.81 26.37 -0.32
N ARG A 36 17.05 26.84 -0.54
CA ARG A 36 18.22 26.51 0.28
C ARG A 36 18.71 27.71 1.11
N ASP A 37 17.99 28.84 1.05
CA ASP A 37 18.31 30.03 1.82
C ASP A 37 18.11 29.81 3.33
N PRO A 38 19.18 29.88 4.16
CA PRO A 38 19.08 29.60 5.59
C PRO A 38 18.12 30.54 6.33
N GLU A 39 17.99 31.78 5.89
CA GLU A 39 17.11 32.77 6.53
C GLU A 39 15.63 32.38 6.28
N ARG A 40 15.30 31.92 5.08
CA ARG A 40 13.96 31.42 4.74
C ARG A 40 13.65 30.10 5.44
N LEU A 41 14.63 29.19 5.51
CA LEU A 41 14.49 27.91 6.22
C LEU A 41 14.25 28.11 7.72
N SER A 42 14.92 29.10 8.34
CA SER A 42 14.75 29.36 9.78
C SER A 42 13.34 29.84 10.15
N ARG A 43 12.59 30.40 9.21
CA ARG A 43 11.21 30.87 9.38
C ARG A 43 10.15 29.79 9.14
N ALA A 44 10.54 28.64 8.57
CA ALA A 44 9.62 27.57 8.30
C ALA A 44 9.30 26.76 9.56
N ASP A 45 8.04 26.38 9.70
CA ASP A 45 7.59 25.49 10.77
C ASP A 45 8.18 24.08 10.57
N PHE A 46 8.21 23.62 9.31
CA PHE A 46 8.81 22.33 8.93
C PHE A 46 9.85 22.52 7.83
N VAL A 47 10.96 21.80 7.96
CA VAL A 47 12.04 21.76 6.96
C VAL A 47 12.33 20.30 6.65
N VAL A 48 12.24 19.93 5.37
CA VAL A 48 12.35 18.56 4.88
C VAL A 48 13.46 18.46 3.86
N ASP A 49 14.39 17.53 4.05
CA ASP A 49 15.47 17.19 3.12
C ASP A 49 16.39 18.36 2.75
N VAL A 50 16.60 19.29 3.69
CA VAL A 50 17.47 20.45 3.55
C VAL A 50 17.83 21.04 4.90
N GLY A 51 18.97 21.73 4.98
CA GLY A 51 19.38 22.45 6.18
C GLY A 51 20.33 21.67 7.10
N GLY A 52 20.58 20.39 6.83
CA GLY A 52 21.57 19.57 7.55
C GLY A 52 21.23 19.31 9.01
N THR A 53 19.93 19.27 9.39
CA THR A 53 19.50 19.13 10.78
C THR A 53 18.37 18.11 10.91
N TRP A 54 18.54 17.15 11.83
CA TRP A 54 17.49 16.25 12.26
C TRP A 54 17.12 16.57 13.71
N GLU A 55 16.02 17.27 13.88
CA GLU A 55 15.45 17.68 15.16
C GLU A 55 13.92 17.70 15.06
N PRO A 56 13.25 16.55 15.20
CA PRO A 56 11.79 16.42 15.00
C PRO A 56 10.99 17.40 15.87
N ALA A 57 11.40 17.64 17.11
CA ALA A 57 10.72 18.56 18.00
C ALA A 57 10.72 20.02 17.49
N ALA A 58 11.68 20.39 16.65
CA ALA A 58 11.77 21.67 15.98
C ALA A 58 11.26 21.63 14.52
N GLY A 59 10.68 20.50 14.08
CA GLY A 59 10.20 20.32 12.71
C GLY A 59 11.30 20.19 11.67
N ARG A 60 12.48 19.67 12.03
CA ARG A 60 13.64 19.55 11.13
C ARG A 60 13.88 18.08 10.77
N PHE A 61 13.78 17.75 9.50
CA PHE A 61 13.81 16.39 8.97
C PHE A 61 14.79 16.28 7.80
N ASP A 62 16.07 16.40 8.09
CA ASP A 62 17.13 16.21 7.10
C ASP A 62 18.07 15.08 7.54
N HIS A 63 18.61 14.32 6.61
CA HIS A 63 19.49 13.19 6.85
C HIS A 63 20.92 13.40 6.33
N HIS A 64 21.21 14.56 5.72
CA HIS A 64 22.49 14.86 5.08
C HIS A 64 23.61 15.29 6.04
N GLN A 65 23.31 15.43 7.33
CA GLN A 65 24.34 15.87 8.29
C GLN A 65 25.38 14.78 8.55
N ARG A 66 26.62 15.21 8.77
CA ARG A 66 27.71 14.32 9.13
C ARG A 66 27.41 13.59 10.43
N GLY A 67 27.54 12.24 10.43
CA GLY A 67 27.28 11.42 11.60
C GLY A 67 25.79 11.15 11.87
N PHE A 68 24.94 11.31 10.85
CA PHE A 68 23.53 10.89 10.96
C PHE A 68 23.41 9.41 11.30
N THR A 69 22.57 9.08 12.30
CA THR A 69 22.40 7.73 12.83
C THR A 69 20.94 7.27 12.81
N GLY A 70 20.04 8.08 12.27
CA GLY A 70 18.61 7.73 12.20
C GLY A 70 18.39 6.50 11.32
N ALA A 71 17.85 5.44 11.89
CA ALA A 71 17.62 4.20 11.18
C ALA A 71 16.41 3.45 11.71
N ARG A 72 15.76 2.74 10.81
CA ARG A 72 14.71 1.76 11.08
C ARG A 72 15.36 0.48 11.56
N THR A 73 14.91 -0.06 12.67
CA THR A 73 15.38 -1.35 13.17
C THR A 73 14.52 -2.47 12.63
N ARG A 74 15.12 -3.39 11.89
CA ARG A 74 14.47 -4.62 11.42
C ARG A 74 14.82 -5.77 12.34
N GLN A 75 13.79 -6.53 12.73
CA GLN A 75 13.93 -7.74 13.56
C GLN A 75 13.52 -8.98 12.77
N ASP A 76 14.16 -10.11 13.04
CA ASP A 76 13.71 -11.41 12.54
C ASP A 76 12.53 -11.97 13.34
N ALA A 77 12.13 -13.21 13.04
CA ALA A 77 11.03 -13.89 13.71
C ALA A 77 11.31 -14.13 15.23
N ASP A 78 12.58 -14.13 15.64
CA ASP A 78 13.03 -14.33 17.00
C ASP A 78 13.24 -13.01 17.76
N GLY A 79 12.92 -11.85 17.11
CA GLY A 79 13.08 -10.52 17.68
C GLY A 79 14.52 -10.01 17.69
N GLN A 80 15.45 -10.68 17.00
CA GLN A 80 16.84 -10.23 16.89
C GLN A 80 16.95 -9.13 15.83
N VAL A 81 17.72 -8.08 16.12
CA VAL A 81 18.00 -7.01 15.16
C VAL A 81 18.90 -7.56 14.06
N VAL A 82 18.33 -7.74 12.87
CA VAL A 82 19.06 -8.25 11.71
C VAL A 82 19.63 -7.15 10.82
N ARG A 83 19.00 -5.97 10.82
CA ARG A 83 19.42 -4.87 9.97
C ARG A 83 18.92 -3.53 10.49
N ALA A 84 19.79 -2.51 10.41
CA ALA A 84 19.39 -1.11 10.47
C ALA A 84 19.28 -0.56 9.05
N GLU A 85 18.12 0.02 8.71
CA GLU A 85 17.92 0.69 7.42
C GLU A 85 17.90 2.19 7.68
N VAL A 86 18.87 2.90 7.12
CA VAL A 86 19.03 4.34 7.31
C VAL A 86 17.81 5.07 6.74
N TYR A 87 17.27 6.03 7.49
CA TYR A 87 16.21 6.89 7.01
C TYR A 87 16.74 7.88 5.97
N ALA A 88 15.90 8.22 4.99
CA ALA A 88 15.93 9.50 4.28
C ALA A 88 14.85 10.42 4.87
N ALA A 89 14.66 11.60 4.30
CA ALA A 89 13.70 12.57 4.83
C ALA A 89 12.27 12.02 4.89
N ALA A 90 11.86 11.19 3.90
CA ALA A 90 10.56 10.50 3.89
C ALA A 90 10.33 9.68 5.16
N GLY A 91 11.28 8.83 5.52
CA GLY A 91 11.19 7.98 6.71
C GLY A 91 11.21 8.76 8.00
N LEU A 92 11.99 9.85 8.09
CA LEU A 92 12.03 10.73 9.26
C LEU A 92 10.67 11.40 9.51
N VAL A 93 10.07 11.99 8.48
CA VAL A 93 8.73 12.59 8.57
C VAL A 93 7.68 11.54 8.88
N TRP A 94 7.77 10.36 8.25
CA TRP A 94 6.82 9.28 8.48
C TRP A 94 6.87 8.73 9.89
N ALA A 95 8.04 8.54 10.45
CA ALA A 95 8.21 8.06 11.83
C ALA A 95 7.52 8.98 12.85
N GLU A 96 7.53 10.30 12.62
CA GLU A 96 6.91 11.28 13.52
C GLU A 96 5.42 11.50 13.20
N HIS A 97 5.06 11.66 11.92
CA HIS A 97 3.75 12.12 11.49
C HIS A 97 2.89 11.07 10.81
N GLY A 98 3.40 9.86 10.53
CA GLY A 98 2.70 8.85 9.73
C GLY A 98 1.36 8.42 10.34
N ARG A 99 1.28 8.25 11.67
CA ARG A 99 0.02 7.94 12.36
C ARG A 99 -1.01 9.06 12.20
N ALA A 100 -0.61 10.29 12.43
CA ALA A 100 -1.49 11.45 12.27
C ALA A 100 -1.94 11.62 10.82
N CYS A 101 -1.05 11.38 9.85
CA CYS A 101 -1.39 11.37 8.43
C CYS A 101 -2.48 10.34 8.11
N VAL A 102 -2.36 9.11 8.60
CA VAL A 102 -3.38 8.07 8.42
C VAL A 102 -4.73 8.51 8.99
N GLN A 103 -4.75 9.11 10.19
CA GLN A 103 -5.98 9.60 10.83
C GLN A 103 -6.64 10.71 10.02
N GLN A 104 -5.87 11.69 9.56
CA GLN A 104 -6.36 12.80 8.73
C GLN A 104 -6.89 12.31 7.37
N LEU A 105 -6.17 11.40 6.72
CA LEU A 105 -6.64 10.80 5.47
C LEU A 105 -7.90 9.96 5.67
N ALA A 106 -7.99 9.18 6.75
CA ALA A 106 -9.21 8.44 7.08
C ALA A 106 -10.40 9.40 7.24
N GLN A 107 -10.22 10.47 8.01
CA GLN A 107 -11.25 11.49 8.23
C GLN A 107 -11.68 12.17 6.92
N SER A 108 -10.74 12.55 6.07
CA SER A 108 -11.03 13.17 4.77
C SER A 108 -11.81 12.24 3.82
N LEU A 109 -11.70 10.94 4.01
CA LEU A 109 -12.41 9.90 3.26
C LEU A 109 -13.75 9.49 3.92
N GLY A 110 -14.19 10.18 5.01
CA GLY A 110 -15.42 9.89 5.74
C GLY A 110 -15.32 8.68 6.68
N HIS A 111 -14.11 8.26 7.04
CA HIS A 111 -13.85 7.14 7.94
C HIS A 111 -13.15 7.58 9.23
N ARG A 112 -13.05 6.66 10.20
CA ARG A 112 -12.29 6.85 11.44
C ARG A 112 -11.24 5.76 11.55
N ALA A 113 -10.03 6.15 11.94
CA ALA A 113 -8.98 5.24 12.40
C ALA A 113 -8.62 5.68 13.82
N ASP A 114 -8.88 4.81 14.80
CA ASP A 114 -8.38 5.02 16.16
C ASP A 114 -6.86 4.88 16.20
N ASP A 115 -6.26 5.14 17.34
CA ASP A 115 -4.79 5.12 17.48
C ASP A 115 -4.18 3.76 17.16
N VAL A 116 -4.86 2.66 17.50
CA VAL A 116 -4.38 1.30 17.26
C VAL A 116 -4.42 0.97 15.77
N LEU A 117 -5.54 1.26 15.13
CA LEU A 117 -5.70 1.03 13.68
C LEU A 117 -4.76 1.94 12.88
N ALA A 118 -4.65 3.22 13.26
CA ALA A 118 -3.78 4.16 12.57
C ALA A 118 -2.30 3.78 12.70
N ALA A 119 -1.85 3.36 13.88
CA ALA A 119 -0.48 2.88 14.10
C ALA A 119 -0.18 1.63 13.25
N ARG A 120 -1.12 0.68 13.18
CA ARG A 120 -0.95 -0.52 12.34
C ARG A 120 -0.89 -0.17 10.85
N ILE A 121 -1.79 0.68 10.37
CA ILE A 121 -1.77 1.11 8.97
C ILE A 121 -0.48 1.86 8.65
N ALA A 122 0.00 2.71 9.57
CA ALA A 122 1.25 3.43 9.38
C ALA A 122 2.45 2.47 9.30
N ALA A 123 2.50 1.43 10.12
CA ALA A 123 3.53 0.40 10.07
C ALA A 123 3.46 -0.42 8.76
N ASP A 124 2.26 -0.86 8.36
CA ASP A 124 2.07 -1.58 7.10
C ASP A 124 2.50 -0.72 5.87
N LEU A 125 2.28 0.59 5.92
CA LEU A 125 2.66 1.53 4.86
C LEU A 125 4.16 1.82 4.87
N ASP A 126 4.77 1.91 6.05
CA ASP A 126 6.22 2.01 6.18
C ASP A 126 6.91 0.82 5.51
N ASP A 127 6.48 -0.38 5.83
CA ASP A 127 7.01 -1.63 5.26
C ASP A 127 6.78 -1.75 3.75
N ALA A 128 5.63 -1.32 3.26
CA ALA A 128 5.24 -1.53 1.86
C ALA A 128 5.75 -0.43 0.91
N LEU A 129 6.02 0.78 1.41
CA LEU A 129 6.31 1.94 0.59
C LEU A 129 7.46 2.80 1.12
N VAL A 130 7.36 3.35 2.35
CA VAL A 130 8.26 4.42 2.82
C VAL A 130 9.70 3.94 2.89
N ARG A 131 9.93 2.75 3.45
CA ARG A 131 11.28 2.17 3.52
C ARG A 131 11.97 2.05 2.17
N TYR A 132 11.21 1.79 1.09
CA TYR A 132 11.79 1.68 -0.26
C TYR A 132 12.16 3.04 -0.83
N ILE A 133 11.45 4.11 -0.44
CA ILE A 133 11.85 5.48 -0.78
C ILE A 133 13.19 5.77 -0.12
N ASP A 134 13.33 5.54 1.18
CA ASP A 134 14.57 5.74 1.93
C ASP A 134 15.75 4.91 1.37
N LEU A 135 15.51 3.62 1.06
CA LEU A 135 16.55 2.75 0.52
C LEU A 135 17.05 3.23 -0.85
N ILE A 136 16.14 3.69 -1.72
CA ILE A 136 16.50 4.21 -3.05
C ILE A 136 17.26 5.52 -2.90
N ASP A 137 16.80 6.42 -2.06
CA ASP A 137 17.41 7.72 -1.83
C ASP A 137 18.84 7.58 -1.26
N ASN A 138 19.02 6.72 -0.27
CA ASN A 138 20.34 6.40 0.29
C ASN A 138 21.22 5.52 -0.62
N GLY A 139 20.77 5.16 -1.83
CA GLY A 139 21.52 4.29 -2.73
C GLY A 139 21.74 2.86 -2.20
N ALA A 140 20.94 2.43 -1.22
CA ALA A 140 21.07 1.12 -0.58
C ALA A 140 20.30 0.01 -1.29
N ALA A 141 19.42 0.33 -2.23
CA ALA A 141 18.69 -0.63 -3.04
C ALA A 141 19.12 -0.55 -4.50
N ASP A 142 19.46 -1.70 -5.08
CA ASP A 142 19.59 -1.82 -6.53
C ASP A 142 18.20 -1.71 -7.14
N VAL A 143 17.95 -0.64 -7.88
CA VAL A 143 16.76 -0.54 -8.72
C VAL A 143 17.03 -1.39 -9.96
N ALA A 144 16.41 -2.55 -10.04
CA ALA A 144 16.55 -3.40 -11.22
C ALA A 144 16.10 -2.63 -12.48
N PRO A 145 16.84 -2.73 -13.59
CA PRO A 145 16.46 -2.09 -14.84
C PRO A 145 15.04 -2.47 -15.25
N GLY A 146 14.22 -1.48 -15.61
CA GLY A 146 12.83 -1.67 -16.03
C GLY A 146 11.80 -1.72 -14.89
N ILE A 147 12.19 -1.58 -13.62
CA ILE A 147 11.25 -1.34 -12.52
C ILE A 147 10.80 0.12 -12.55
N PHE A 148 9.49 0.32 -12.76
CA PHE A 148 8.86 1.63 -12.75
C PHE A 148 8.12 1.84 -11.42
N GLY A 149 8.88 2.13 -10.36
CA GLY A 149 8.37 2.41 -9.02
C GLY A 149 7.92 3.86 -8.83
N LEU A 150 7.43 4.19 -7.62
CA LEU A 150 6.97 5.54 -7.27
C LEU A 150 8.10 6.57 -7.47
N SER A 151 9.31 6.30 -6.99
CA SER A 151 10.46 7.21 -7.13
C SER A 151 10.76 7.54 -8.59
N SER A 152 10.72 6.54 -9.49
CA SER A 152 10.91 6.76 -10.92
C SER A 152 9.77 7.57 -11.55
N GLN A 153 8.53 7.36 -11.12
CA GLN A 153 7.38 8.13 -11.60
C GLN A 153 7.48 9.59 -11.17
N LEU A 154 7.85 9.85 -9.93
CA LEU A 154 8.03 11.22 -9.43
C LEU A 154 9.20 11.92 -10.12
N ALA A 155 10.31 11.23 -10.37
CA ALA A 155 11.45 11.78 -11.09
C ALA A 155 11.11 12.28 -12.50
N LEU A 156 10.15 11.64 -13.18
CA LEU A 156 9.68 12.08 -14.52
C LEU A 156 8.88 13.40 -14.50
N LEU A 157 8.42 13.84 -13.33
CA LEU A 157 7.70 15.10 -13.18
C LEU A 157 8.64 16.29 -13.01
N ASN A 158 9.96 16.08 -12.81
CA ASN A 158 10.93 17.16 -12.82
C ASN A 158 10.96 17.85 -14.19
N THR A 159 11.30 19.14 -14.18
CA THR A 159 11.53 19.90 -15.41
C THR A 159 12.71 19.35 -16.17
N GLY A 160 12.59 19.34 -17.52
CA GLY A 160 13.65 18.92 -18.41
C GLY A 160 14.41 20.11 -19.04
N TRP A 161 15.64 19.86 -19.52
CA TRP A 161 16.47 20.89 -20.14
C TRP A 161 15.76 21.67 -21.27
N LEU A 162 14.88 21.03 -22.04
CA LEU A 162 14.14 21.72 -23.09
C LEU A 162 13.13 22.75 -22.56
N GLU A 163 12.54 22.49 -21.40
CA GLU A 163 11.62 23.40 -20.71
C GLU A 163 12.41 24.56 -20.08
N GLU A 164 13.52 24.24 -19.41
CA GLU A 164 14.31 25.18 -18.62
C GLU A 164 15.07 26.22 -19.46
N ARG A 165 15.62 25.81 -20.60
CA ARG A 165 16.56 26.62 -21.40
C ARG A 165 16.03 27.96 -21.90
N GLN A 166 14.73 28.20 -21.87
CA GLN A 166 14.08 29.42 -22.35
C GLN A 166 13.45 30.24 -21.22
N LEU A 167 13.57 29.80 -19.98
CA LEU A 167 12.98 30.45 -18.83
C LEU A 167 14.02 31.31 -18.10
N ASP A 168 13.58 32.44 -17.57
CA ASP A 168 14.34 33.16 -16.56
C ASP A 168 14.22 32.46 -15.19
N ALA A 169 15.04 32.90 -14.23
CA ALA A 169 15.10 32.25 -12.91
C ALA A 169 13.76 32.26 -12.15
N GLN A 170 12.94 33.31 -12.34
CA GLN A 170 11.63 33.39 -11.69
C GLN A 170 10.62 32.43 -12.30
N ALA A 171 10.56 32.39 -13.64
CA ALA A 171 9.68 31.49 -14.37
C ALA A 171 10.07 30.02 -14.13
N LEU A 172 11.36 29.72 -14.09
CA LEU A 172 11.87 28.38 -13.76
C LEU A 172 11.46 27.95 -12.36
N ALA A 173 11.67 28.82 -11.35
CA ALA A 173 11.27 28.50 -9.98
C ALA A 173 9.76 28.26 -9.84
N ALA A 174 8.94 29.04 -10.56
CA ALA A 174 7.49 28.85 -10.57
C ALA A 174 7.08 27.51 -11.22
N LEU A 175 7.68 27.14 -12.36
CA LEU A 175 7.43 25.87 -13.02
C LEU A 175 7.88 24.70 -12.15
N GLN A 176 9.04 24.75 -11.53
CA GLN A 176 9.54 23.71 -10.62
C GLN A 176 8.63 23.51 -9.41
N LEU A 177 8.07 24.61 -8.86
CA LEU A 177 7.10 24.52 -7.78
C LEU A 177 5.78 23.88 -8.24
N GLU A 178 5.30 24.21 -9.43
CA GLU A 178 4.11 23.58 -10.04
C GLU A 178 4.30 22.06 -10.18
N ARG A 179 5.43 21.63 -10.77
CA ARG A 179 5.78 20.21 -10.91
C ARG A 179 5.91 19.50 -9.57
N PHE A 180 6.45 20.17 -8.57
CA PHE A 180 6.51 19.65 -7.21
C PHE A 180 5.11 19.40 -6.63
N HIS A 181 4.16 20.31 -6.81
CA HIS A 181 2.77 20.10 -6.40
C HIS A 181 2.08 18.96 -7.17
N GLU A 182 2.36 18.79 -8.46
CA GLU A 182 1.89 17.63 -9.22
C GLU A 182 2.42 16.32 -8.61
N ALA A 183 3.72 16.27 -8.26
CA ALA A 183 4.33 15.13 -7.62
C ALA A 183 3.71 14.83 -6.25
N MET A 184 3.47 15.86 -5.42
CA MET A 184 2.76 15.73 -4.15
C MET A 184 1.34 15.14 -4.33
N ALA A 185 0.62 15.56 -5.37
CA ALA A 185 -0.73 15.03 -5.66
C ALA A 185 -0.71 13.53 -5.98
N VAL A 186 0.32 13.04 -6.67
CA VAL A 186 0.52 11.60 -6.93
C VAL A 186 0.71 10.84 -5.62
N VAL A 187 1.60 11.32 -4.74
CA VAL A 187 1.83 10.73 -3.41
C VAL A 187 0.55 10.72 -2.58
N HIS A 188 -0.13 11.86 -2.50
CA HIS A 188 -1.36 12.00 -1.73
C HIS A 188 -2.43 11.00 -2.17
N ARG A 189 -2.60 10.83 -3.49
CA ARG A 189 -3.53 9.85 -4.05
C ARG A 189 -3.15 8.41 -3.69
N ALA A 190 -1.88 8.06 -3.74
CA ALA A 190 -1.39 6.75 -3.34
C ALA A 190 -1.67 6.47 -1.86
N LEU A 191 -1.38 7.42 -0.99
CA LEU A 191 -1.65 7.35 0.46
C LEU A 191 -3.15 7.18 0.75
N GLN A 192 -4.02 7.99 0.13
CA GLN A 192 -5.46 7.86 0.27
C GLN A 192 -5.97 6.46 -0.10
N ARG A 193 -5.50 5.93 -1.21
CA ARG A 193 -5.93 4.59 -1.68
C ARG A 193 -5.43 3.48 -0.77
N PHE A 194 -4.22 3.60 -0.26
CA PHE A 194 -3.68 2.64 0.70
C PHE A 194 -4.48 2.65 2.01
N VAL A 195 -4.69 3.83 2.59
CA VAL A 195 -5.46 4.00 3.84
C VAL A 195 -6.89 3.47 3.69
N LEU A 196 -7.59 3.83 2.61
CA LEU A 196 -8.96 3.35 2.36
C LEU A 196 -9.01 1.82 2.26
N ARG A 197 -8.04 1.21 1.56
CA ARG A 197 -7.96 -0.25 1.44
C ARG A 197 -7.68 -0.92 2.79
N ALA A 198 -6.78 -0.36 3.59
CA ALA A 198 -6.45 -0.89 4.91
C ALA A 198 -7.63 -0.78 5.90
N ILE A 199 -8.38 0.33 5.86
CA ILE A 199 -9.61 0.48 6.62
C ILE A 199 -10.65 -0.59 6.19
N GLY A 200 -10.84 -0.78 4.89
CA GLY A 200 -11.73 -1.81 4.36
C GLY A 200 -11.36 -3.22 4.85
N GLN A 201 -10.07 -3.53 4.92
CA GLN A 201 -9.58 -4.79 5.49
C GLN A 201 -9.89 -4.91 6.99
N ALA A 202 -9.73 -3.81 7.74
CA ALA A 202 -10.01 -3.81 9.17
C ALA A 202 -11.52 -3.96 9.47
N VAL A 203 -12.37 -3.27 8.71
CA VAL A 203 -13.84 -3.39 8.85
C VAL A 203 -14.30 -4.80 8.52
N ALA A 204 -13.84 -5.38 7.40
CA ALA A 204 -14.24 -6.71 6.97
C ALA A 204 -13.72 -7.83 7.90
N ALA A 205 -12.67 -7.59 8.67
CA ALA A 205 -12.04 -8.66 9.47
C ALA A 205 -13.01 -9.28 10.50
N GLY A 206 -13.91 -8.49 11.09
CA GLY A 206 -14.95 -8.98 12.00
C GLY A 206 -15.93 -9.94 11.30
N ASP A 207 -16.42 -9.53 10.15
CA ASP A 207 -17.38 -10.31 9.36
C ASP A 207 -16.75 -11.60 8.82
N VAL A 208 -15.49 -11.56 8.42
CA VAL A 208 -14.73 -12.74 7.97
C VAL A 208 -14.55 -13.74 9.12
N ARG A 209 -14.20 -13.27 10.33
CA ARG A 209 -14.06 -14.15 11.52
C ARG A 209 -15.38 -14.80 11.91
N GLY A 210 -16.49 -14.06 11.79
CA GLY A 210 -17.84 -14.53 12.10
C GLY A 210 -18.53 -15.29 10.98
N ALA A 211 -17.90 -15.42 9.80
CA ALA A 211 -18.53 -16.06 8.63
C ALA A 211 -18.74 -17.56 8.85
N GLU A 212 -19.79 -18.08 8.21
CA GLU A 212 -20.16 -19.49 8.29
C GLU A 212 -19.05 -20.38 7.73
N ARG A 213 -18.79 -21.49 8.42
CA ARG A 213 -17.84 -22.52 7.98
C ARG A 213 -18.58 -23.81 7.72
N VAL A 214 -18.40 -24.36 6.54
CA VAL A 214 -19.01 -25.64 6.14
C VAL A 214 -17.92 -26.67 5.83
N ALA A 215 -18.28 -27.90 5.49
CA ALA A 215 -17.37 -29.00 5.17
C ALA A 215 -16.30 -29.20 6.29
N GLN A 216 -16.75 -29.36 7.55
CA GLN A 216 -15.92 -29.57 8.72
C GLN A 216 -14.93 -28.40 8.97
N GLY A 217 -15.33 -27.15 8.65
CA GLY A 217 -14.52 -25.96 8.83
C GLY A 217 -13.55 -25.64 7.68
N ARG A 218 -13.50 -26.49 6.65
CA ARG A 218 -12.54 -26.33 5.55
C ARG A 218 -12.99 -25.36 4.44
N VAL A 219 -14.25 -24.95 4.43
CA VAL A 219 -14.82 -23.97 3.48
C VAL A 219 -15.41 -22.81 4.25
N LEU A 220 -14.95 -21.60 3.97
CA LEU A 220 -15.52 -20.36 4.49
C LEU A 220 -16.54 -19.80 3.50
N LEU A 221 -17.74 -19.45 4.00
CA LEU A 221 -18.80 -18.85 3.20
C LEU A 221 -18.96 -17.38 3.53
N LEU A 222 -18.62 -16.48 2.59
CA LEU A 222 -18.83 -15.05 2.75
C LEU A 222 -20.16 -14.62 2.13
N ARG A 223 -20.81 -13.65 2.76
CA ARG A 223 -22.13 -13.16 2.32
C ARG A 223 -22.03 -12.11 1.21
N GLU A 224 -20.87 -11.47 1.07
CA GLU A 224 -20.65 -10.35 0.14
C GLU A 224 -19.44 -10.63 -0.75
N GLY A 225 -19.56 -10.24 -2.02
CA GLY A 225 -18.45 -10.25 -2.97
C GLY A 225 -17.50 -9.07 -2.75
N GLY A 226 -16.23 -9.28 -3.06
CA GLY A 226 -15.20 -8.23 -2.92
C GLY A 226 -14.71 -7.98 -1.49
N MET A 227 -15.25 -8.70 -0.50
CA MET A 227 -14.78 -8.63 0.90
C MET A 227 -13.31 -9.05 0.99
N PRO A 228 -12.43 -8.25 1.64
CA PRO A 228 -11.00 -8.57 1.78
C PRO A 228 -10.76 -9.59 2.90
N TRP A 229 -10.83 -10.86 2.58
CA TRP A 229 -10.76 -11.99 3.50
C TRP A 229 -9.36 -12.61 3.67
N THR A 230 -8.48 -12.38 2.69
CA THR A 230 -7.24 -13.16 2.54
C THR A 230 -6.34 -13.09 3.78
N ARG A 231 -6.11 -11.90 4.35
CA ARG A 231 -5.24 -11.75 5.53
C ARG A 231 -5.77 -12.54 6.72
N VAL A 232 -7.04 -12.36 7.07
CA VAL A 232 -7.67 -13.04 8.21
C VAL A 232 -7.61 -14.55 8.04
N VAL A 233 -7.98 -15.06 6.86
CA VAL A 233 -7.99 -16.49 6.62
C VAL A 233 -6.59 -17.10 6.62
N VAL A 234 -5.61 -16.42 6.03
CA VAL A 234 -4.23 -16.91 5.99
C VAL A 234 -3.59 -16.93 7.37
N GLU A 235 -3.78 -15.88 8.16
CA GLU A 235 -3.12 -15.71 9.46
C GLU A 235 -3.84 -16.43 10.61
N GLU A 236 -5.19 -16.52 10.56
CA GLU A 236 -5.99 -16.93 11.72
C GLU A 236 -6.77 -18.23 11.51
N MET A 237 -6.90 -18.75 10.27
CA MET A 237 -7.75 -19.91 9.93
C MET A 237 -6.97 -20.97 9.13
N PRO A 238 -5.99 -21.64 9.72
CA PRO A 238 -5.14 -22.59 9.00
C PRO A 238 -5.90 -23.79 8.41
N GLU A 239 -7.06 -24.15 8.97
CA GLU A 239 -7.92 -25.25 8.53
C GLU A 239 -8.70 -24.91 7.25
N VAL A 240 -8.95 -23.64 6.94
CA VAL A 240 -9.72 -23.22 5.77
C VAL A 240 -8.88 -23.42 4.51
N MET A 241 -9.41 -24.19 3.56
CA MET A 241 -8.77 -24.47 2.28
C MET A 241 -9.40 -23.70 1.13
N LEU A 242 -10.70 -23.41 1.24
CA LEU A 242 -11.51 -22.81 0.18
C LEU A 242 -12.41 -21.71 0.77
N VAL A 243 -12.68 -20.70 -0.06
CA VAL A 243 -13.62 -19.61 0.27
C VAL A 243 -14.65 -19.52 -0.86
N VAL A 244 -15.93 -19.47 -0.48
CA VAL A 244 -17.06 -19.30 -1.41
C VAL A 244 -17.70 -17.94 -1.14
N PHE A 245 -17.98 -17.18 -2.18
CA PHE A 245 -18.62 -15.86 -2.09
C PHE A 245 -19.36 -15.49 -3.37
N PRO A 246 -20.42 -14.64 -3.30
CA PRO A 246 -21.09 -14.13 -4.49
C PRO A 246 -20.16 -13.20 -5.29
N GLU A 247 -20.26 -13.20 -6.60
CA GLU A 247 -19.58 -12.21 -7.43
C GLU A 247 -20.38 -10.91 -7.48
N SER A 248 -19.72 -9.78 -7.17
CA SER A 248 -20.39 -8.47 -7.04
C SER A 248 -21.01 -7.95 -8.36
N SER A 249 -20.49 -8.38 -9.51
CA SER A 249 -20.90 -7.89 -10.83
C SER A 249 -21.79 -8.82 -11.62
N ARG A 250 -21.99 -10.06 -11.14
CA ARG A 250 -22.74 -11.11 -11.86
C ARG A 250 -23.53 -11.97 -10.87
N ALA A 251 -24.66 -12.50 -11.32
CA ALA A 251 -25.46 -13.44 -10.54
C ALA A 251 -24.82 -14.84 -10.54
N GLN A 252 -23.65 -14.96 -9.91
CA GLN A 252 -22.89 -16.21 -9.77
C GLN A 252 -22.07 -16.20 -8.48
N TYR A 253 -21.54 -17.37 -8.11
CA TYR A 253 -20.68 -17.57 -6.95
C TYR A 253 -19.28 -17.98 -7.40
N GLN A 254 -18.28 -17.47 -6.70
CA GLN A 254 -16.89 -17.86 -6.87
C GLN A 254 -16.48 -18.84 -5.77
N LEU A 255 -15.69 -19.82 -6.16
CA LEU A 255 -14.94 -20.72 -5.29
C LEU A 255 -13.46 -20.41 -5.45
N ARG A 256 -12.79 -20.04 -4.38
CA ARG A 256 -11.40 -19.65 -4.40
C ARG A 256 -10.56 -20.44 -3.40
N THR A 257 -9.37 -20.84 -3.82
CA THR A 257 -8.40 -21.49 -2.92
C THR A 257 -7.74 -20.47 -2.01
N VAL A 258 -7.36 -20.90 -0.80
CA VAL A 258 -6.63 -20.04 0.14
C VAL A 258 -5.14 -20.07 -0.19
N PRO A 259 -4.46 -18.91 -0.33
CA PRO A 259 -3.02 -18.86 -0.51
C PRO A 259 -2.27 -19.52 0.66
N ALA A 260 -1.13 -20.15 0.38
CA ALA A 260 -0.28 -20.75 1.40
C ALA A 260 0.30 -19.73 2.37
N ALA A 261 0.59 -18.51 1.89
CA ALA A 261 1.05 -17.36 2.68
C ALA A 261 0.58 -16.07 2.03
N LEU A 262 0.63 -14.95 2.75
CA LEU A 262 0.36 -13.62 2.20
C LEU A 262 1.35 -13.30 1.08
N GLY A 263 0.83 -12.82 -0.06
CA GLY A 263 1.65 -12.53 -1.25
C GLY A 263 2.08 -13.75 -2.06
N SER A 264 1.77 -14.97 -1.62
CA SER A 264 2.09 -16.20 -2.36
C SER A 264 1.09 -16.46 -3.49
N PHE A 265 1.59 -16.96 -4.62
CA PHE A 265 0.78 -17.52 -5.69
C PHE A 265 0.46 -19.01 -5.48
N ALA A 266 1.18 -19.69 -4.58
CA ALA A 266 0.88 -21.05 -4.20
C ALA A 266 -0.36 -21.10 -3.29
N SER A 267 -1.26 -22.04 -3.53
CA SER A 267 -2.45 -22.29 -2.71
C SER A 267 -2.16 -23.36 -1.65
N ARG A 268 -2.92 -23.33 -0.54
CA ARG A 268 -2.94 -24.46 0.43
C ARG A 268 -3.38 -25.76 -0.23
N MET A 269 -4.26 -25.62 -1.21
CA MET A 269 -4.80 -26.73 -2.02
C MET A 269 -5.23 -26.17 -3.37
N ASP A 270 -4.88 -26.84 -4.46
CA ASP A 270 -5.38 -26.50 -5.78
C ASP A 270 -6.75 -27.15 -6.05
N LEU A 271 -7.54 -26.58 -6.96
CA LEU A 271 -8.74 -27.20 -7.48
C LEU A 271 -8.39 -28.43 -8.33
N PRO A 272 -9.36 -29.31 -8.65
CA PRO A 272 -9.14 -30.52 -9.46
C PRO A 272 -8.41 -30.24 -10.78
N ALA A 273 -7.29 -30.94 -11.05
CA ALA A 273 -6.51 -30.77 -12.27
C ALA A 273 -7.35 -31.00 -13.55
N ALA A 274 -8.34 -31.91 -13.48
CA ALA A 274 -9.26 -32.16 -14.58
C ALA A 274 -10.14 -30.93 -14.94
N TRP A 275 -10.26 -29.95 -14.08
CA TRP A 275 -11.06 -28.73 -14.32
C TRP A 275 -10.26 -27.60 -14.99
N ALA A 276 -8.94 -27.74 -15.09
CA ALA A 276 -8.04 -26.68 -15.54
C ALA A 276 -8.46 -26.10 -16.90
N GLY A 277 -8.79 -24.82 -16.93
CA GLY A 277 -9.14 -24.06 -18.13
C GLY A 277 -10.50 -24.38 -18.73
N LEU A 278 -11.27 -25.31 -18.15
CA LEU A 278 -12.60 -25.70 -18.64
C LEU A 278 -13.65 -24.63 -18.31
N ARG A 279 -14.69 -24.59 -19.13
CA ARG A 279 -15.82 -23.66 -19.02
C ARG A 279 -17.16 -24.35 -19.35
N ASP A 280 -18.22 -23.78 -18.79
CA ASP A 280 -19.61 -24.09 -19.11
C ASP A 280 -19.91 -25.60 -19.24
N ALA A 281 -20.43 -26.05 -20.37
CA ALA A 281 -20.84 -27.46 -20.58
C ALA A 281 -19.69 -28.46 -20.38
N GLN A 282 -18.45 -28.10 -20.78
CA GLN A 282 -17.28 -28.96 -20.60
C GLN A 282 -16.95 -29.13 -19.12
N LEU A 283 -16.95 -28.02 -18.38
CA LEU A 283 -16.71 -28.05 -16.95
C LEU A 283 -17.85 -28.80 -16.22
N ALA A 284 -19.08 -28.52 -16.59
CA ALA A 284 -20.24 -29.22 -16.01
C ALA A 284 -20.14 -30.73 -16.20
N GLN A 285 -19.75 -31.19 -17.39
CA GLN A 285 -19.58 -32.62 -17.69
C GLN A 285 -18.45 -33.24 -16.86
N VAL A 286 -17.30 -32.57 -16.77
CA VAL A 286 -16.13 -33.13 -16.08
C VAL A 286 -16.27 -33.04 -14.56
N SER A 287 -16.87 -31.98 -14.04
CA SER A 287 -17.05 -31.77 -12.60
C SER A 287 -18.28 -32.50 -12.05
N GLY A 288 -19.28 -32.81 -12.91
CA GLY A 288 -20.58 -33.27 -12.46
C GLY A 288 -21.43 -32.22 -11.77
N VAL A 289 -21.10 -30.92 -11.95
CA VAL A 289 -21.85 -29.77 -11.43
C VAL A 289 -22.51 -29.04 -12.60
N PRO A 290 -23.86 -29.18 -12.79
CA PRO A 290 -24.54 -28.72 -13.99
C PRO A 290 -24.46 -27.24 -14.28
N ASP A 291 -24.34 -26.41 -13.23
CA ASP A 291 -24.30 -24.95 -13.30
C ASP A 291 -22.88 -24.37 -13.14
N ALA A 292 -21.84 -25.20 -13.24
CA ALA A 292 -20.45 -24.75 -13.26
C ALA A 292 -20.19 -23.84 -14.47
N VAL A 293 -19.49 -22.75 -14.24
CA VAL A 293 -19.25 -21.69 -15.25
C VAL A 293 -17.82 -21.72 -15.78
N PHE A 294 -16.84 -21.75 -14.90
CA PHE A 294 -15.43 -21.76 -15.28
C PHE A 294 -14.55 -22.34 -14.19
N CYS A 295 -13.36 -22.80 -14.59
CA CYS A 295 -12.21 -23.00 -13.70
C CYS A 295 -10.96 -22.42 -14.36
N HIS A 296 -10.22 -21.62 -13.63
CA HIS A 296 -8.99 -21.02 -14.14
C HIS A 296 -7.92 -22.09 -14.39
N LYS A 297 -7.11 -21.93 -15.44
CA LYS A 297 -6.06 -22.89 -15.81
C LYS A 297 -5.07 -23.19 -14.69
N ASN A 298 -4.83 -22.21 -13.81
CA ASN A 298 -3.92 -22.35 -12.66
C ASN A 298 -4.64 -22.84 -11.39
N LEU A 299 -5.89 -23.29 -11.48
CA LEU A 299 -6.62 -24.02 -10.43
C LEU A 299 -6.86 -23.28 -9.09
N PHE A 300 -6.71 -21.94 -9.06
CA PHE A 300 -6.90 -21.16 -7.83
C PHE A 300 -8.32 -20.58 -7.68
N ILE A 301 -9.12 -20.59 -8.75
CA ILE A 301 -10.48 -20.02 -8.76
C ILE A 301 -11.36 -20.74 -9.76
N ALA A 302 -12.61 -20.98 -9.36
CA ALA A 302 -13.69 -21.48 -10.22
C ALA A 302 -15.00 -20.75 -9.89
N GLY A 303 -16.04 -20.92 -10.69
CA GLY A 303 -17.34 -20.32 -10.48
C GLY A 303 -18.51 -21.23 -10.87
N ALA A 304 -19.64 -21.03 -10.20
CA ALA A 304 -20.93 -21.65 -10.49
C ALA A 304 -22.04 -20.60 -10.47
N ARG A 305 -23.16 -20.84 -11.12
CA ARG A 305 -24.31 -19.91 -11.16
C ARG A 305 -25.08 -19.85 -9.84
N SER A 306 -25.00 -20.90 -9.03
CA SER A 306 -25.69 -20.97 -7.73
C SER A 306 -24.69 -21.17 -6.58
N LEU A 307 -25.13 -20.84 -5.37
CA LEU A 307 -24.40 -21.16 -4.14
C LEU A 307 -24.26 -22.68 -3.99
N GLU A 308 -25.33 -23.42 -4.28
CA GLU A 308 -25.36 -24.89 -4.20
C GLU A 308 -24.29 -25.49 -5.14
N GLY A 309 -24.22 -25.02 -6.39
CA GLY A 309 -23.19 -25.42 -7.35
C GLY A 309 -21.76 -25.13 -6.86
N ALA A 310 -21.51 -23.92 -6.33
CA ALA A 310 -20.23 -23.57 -5.80
C ALA A 310 -19.83 -24.44 -4.59
N LEU A 311 -20.75 -24.70 -3.67
CA LEU A 311 -20.52 -25.60 -2.52
C LEU A 311 -20.30 -27.03 -2.95
N ARG A 312 -21.01 -27.52 -3.98
CA ARG A 312 -20.79 -28.85 -4.56
C ARG A 312 -19.40 -28.96 -5.20
N MET A 313 -18.96 -27.92 -5.94
CA MET A 313 -17.59 -27.87 -6.45
C MET A 313 -16.57 -27.89 -5.30
N ALA A 314 -16.80 -27.13 -4.22
CA ALA A 314 -15.93 -27.14 -3.04
C ALA A 314 -15.84 -28.54 -2.41
N ALA A 315 -16.95 -29.21 -2.20
CA ALA A 315 -16.98 -30.56 -1.65
C ALA A 315 -16.21 -31.57 -2.53
N LEU A 316 -16.37 -31.51 -3.85
CA LEU A 316 -15.63 -32.34 -4.80
C LEU A 316 -14.12 -32.05 -4.80
N ALA A 317 -13.74 -30.81 -4.64
CA ALA A 317 -12.33 -30.43 -4.52
C ALA A 317 -11.69 -30.94 -3.22
N LEU A 318 -12.46 -31.01 -2.11
CA LEU A 318 -12.01 -31.51 -0.81
C LEU A 318 -11.96 -33.03 -0.67
N ALA A 319 -12.68 -33.77 -1.52
CA ALA A 319 -12.81 -35.24 -1.46
C ALA A 319 -11.62 -36.02 -2.03
N ARG A 320 -10.53 -35.35 -2.35
CA ARG A 320 -9.31 -35.91 -2.97
C ARG A 320 -8.33 -36.42 -1.96
#